data_f565238ce0674fa641606b389485288f
#
_entry.id   f565238ce0674fa641606b389485288f
#
_cell.length_a   1.000
_cell.length_b   1.000
_cell.length_c   1.000
_cell.angle_alpha   90.00
_cell.angle_beta   90.00
_cell.angle_gamma   90.00
#
_symmetry.space_group_name_H-M   'P 1'
#
loop_
_entity.id
_entity.type
_entity.pdbx_description
1 polymer ?
#
loop_
_entity_poly.entity_id
_entity_poly.type
_entity_poly.pdbx_seq_one_letter_code
_entity_poly.pdbx_strand_id
1 'polypeptide(L)'
;MKLTITPKAQEWFKRELELGEGQGIKFYGKVYGKTQVHDGFSVGMSVDSPESPLIEENVNGMIFFVEEVDEWFFKGYDLVVDYDTELDEPKYDFNQI
;
A
#
# COMPACT_ATOMS: atom_id res chain seq x y z
N MET A 1 -7.95 -3.04 10.33
CA MET A 1 -7.01 -3.35 9.24
C MET A 1 -5.59 -3.15 9.72
N LYS A 2 -4.70 -4.07 9.36
CA LYS A 2 -3.28 -3.97 9.66
C LYS A 2 -2.51 -3.82 8.33
N LEU A 3 -1.54 -2.92 8.30
CA LEU A 3 -0.71 -2.66 7.12
C LEU A 3 0.74 -3.00 7.46
N THR A 4 1.32 -3.92 6.70
CA THR A 4 2.70 -4.37 6.91
C THR A 4 3.50 -4.15 5.63
N ILE A 5 4.68 -3.57 5.77
CA ILE A 5 5.61 -3.36 4.66
C ILE A 5 6.85 -4.19 4.94
N THR A 6 7.14 -5.17 4.10
CA THR A 6 8.30 -6.03 4.33
C THR A 6 9.62 -5.25 4.14
N PRO A 7 10.73 -5.69 4.76
CA PRO A 7 12.02 -5.00 4.58
C PRO A 7 12.45 -4.84 3.13
N LYS A 8 12.22 -5.83 2.28
CA LYS A 8 12.55 -5.73 0.85
C LYS A 8 11.69 -4.71 0.12
N ALA A 9 10.40 -4.65 0.46
CA ALA A 9 9.52 -3.63 -0.09
C ALA A 9 9.96 -2.24 0.37
N GLN A 10 10.32 -2.07 1.65
CA GLN A 10 10.84 -0.81 2.17
C GLN A 10 12.04 -0.31 1.37
N GLU A 11 12.98 -1.21 1.06
CA GLU A 11 14.16 -0.86 0.27
C GLU A 11 13.77 -0.38 -1.13
N TRP A 12 12.80 -1.06 -1.75
CA TRP A 12 12.32 -0.68 -3.07
C TRP A 12 11.71 0.74 -3.05
N PHE A 13 10.83 1.03 -2.10
CA PHE A 13 10.22 2.35 -1.98
C PHE A 13 11.26 3.44 -1.75
N LYS A 14 12.23 3.16 -0.89
CA LYS A 14 13.30 4.11 -0.59
C LYS A 14 14.17 4.40 -1.81
N ARG A 15 14.43 3.38 -2.62
CA ARG A 15 15.25 3.51 -3.83
C ARG A 15 14.52 4.22 -4.96
N GLU A 16 13.23 3.90 -5.15
CA GLU A 16 12.46 4.33 -6.33
C GLU A 16 11.70 5.63 -6.16
N LEU A 17 11.39 6.02 -4.93
CA LEU A 17 10.53 7.16 -4.67
C LEU A 17 11.22 8.23 -3.83
N GLU A 18 11.00 9.48 -4.20
CA GLU A 18 11.39 10.62 -3.38
C GLU A 18 10.15 11.19 -2.72
N LEU A 19 10.22 11.36 -1.40
CA LEU A 19 9.11 11.93 -0.64
C LEU A 19 9.47 13.35 -0.20
N GLY A 20 8.54 14.27 -0.46
CA GLY A 20 8.61 15.61 0.10
C GLY A 20 8.13 15.60 1.55
N GLU A 21 8.31 16.71 2.23
CA GLU A 21 7.87 16.86 3.61
C GLU A 21 6.36 16.68 3.70
N GLY A 22 5.91 15.87 4.66
CA GLY A 22 4.50 15.58 4.87
C GLY A 22 3.90 14.60 3.87
N GLN A 23 4.68 14.08 2.94
CA GLN A 23 4.22 13.11 1.96
C GLN A 23 4.49 11.68 2.43
N GLY A 24 3.65 10.76 1.95
CA GLY A 24 3.81 9.34 2.18
C GLY A 24 3.40 8.55 0.95
N ILE A 25 3.30 7.24 1.11
CA ILE A 25 2.90 6.34 0.04
C ILE A 25 1.50 5.85 0.36
N LYS A 26 0.56 6.16 -0.53
CA LYS A 26 -0.85 5.79 -0.40
C LYS A 26 -1.13 4.54 -1.22
N PHE A 27 -1.86 3.58 -0.61
CA PHE A 27 -2.39 2.43 -1.31
C PHE A 27 -3.90 2.59 -1.45
N TYR A 28 -4.43 2.29 -2.63
CA TYR A 28 -5.84 2.49 -2.94
C TYR A 28 -6.37 1.42 -3.89
N GLY A 29 -7.70 1.34 -4.00
CA GLY A 29 -8.35 0.45 -4.95
C GLY A 29 -8.39 1.06 -6.35
N LYS A 30 -7.79 0.41 -7.32
CA LYS A 30 -7.73 0.85 -8.71
C LYS A 30 -8.74 0.07 -9.55
N VAL A 31 -9.51 0.75 -10.40
CA VAL A 31 -10.68 0.21 -11.09
C VAL A 31 -10.33 -0.59 -12.35
N TYR A 32 -9.31 -1.44 -12.28
CA TYR A 32 -9.01 -2.46 -13.30
C TYR A 32 -7.96 -3.43 -12.78
N GLY A 33 -7.82 -4.55 -13.48
CA GLY A 33 -6.92 -5.61 -13.03
C GLY A 33 -7.65 -6.58 -12.10
N LYS A 34 -6.90 -7.24 -11.24
CA LYS A 34 -7.47 -8.11 -10.21
C LYS A 34 -6.51 -8.27 -9.05
N THR A 35 -7.06 -8.66 -7.90
CA THR A 35 -6.28 -9.06 -6.72
C THR A 35 -6.73 -10.46 -6.31
N GLN A 36 -6.18 -10.96 -5.20
CA GLN A 36 -6.60 -12.22 -4.59
C GLN A 36 -8.08 -12.23 -4.20
N VAL A 37 -8.67 -11.05 -3.96
CA VAL A 37 -10.02 -10.91 -3.40
C VAL A 37 -10.98 -10.11 -4.26
N HIS A 38 -10.52 -9.44 -5.32
CA HIS A 38 -11.36 -8.62 -6.19
C HIS A 38 -11.02 -8.85 -7.67
N ASP A 39 -12.03 -9.18 -8.47
CA ASP A 39 -11.92 -9.15 -9.92
C ASP A 39 -12.28 -7.74 -10.41
N GLY A 40 -11.52 -7.23 -11.38
CA GLY A 40 -11.75 -5.91 -11.94
C GLY A 40 -11.16 -4.76 -11.14
N PHE A 41 -10.44 -5.06 -10.07
CA PHE A 41 -9.76 -4.06 -9.24
C PHE A 41 -8.37 -4.53 -8.87
N SER A 42 -7.45 -3.60 -8.71
CA SER A 42 -6.10 -3.89 -8.26
C SER A 42 -5.64 -2.84 -7.24
N VAL A 43 -4.53 -3.09 -6.57
CA VAL A 43 -3.95 -2.10 -5.66
C VAL A 43 -3.17 -1.09 -6.47
N GLY A 44 -3.53 0.19 -6.31
CA GLY A 44 -2.75 1.29 -6.83
C GLY A 44 -1.91 1.90 -5.72
N MET A 45 -0.85 2.59 -6.09
CA MET A 45 -0.07 3.37 -5.13
C MET A 45 0.29 4.73 -5.71
N SER A 46 0.39 5.72 -4.85
CA SER A 46 0.81 7.06 -5.24
C SER A 46 1.51 7.75 -4.08
N VAL A 47 2.34 8.75 -4.43
CA VAL A 47 2.92 9.64 -3.43
C VAL A 47 1.91 10.74 -3.15
N ASP A 48 1.50 10.86 -1.90
CA ASP A 48 0.45 11.79 -1.51
C ASP A 48 0.59 12.16 -0.02
N SER A 49 -0.18 13.14 0.42
CA SER A 49 -0.23 13.52 1.82
C SER A 49 -1.50 12.94 2.46
N PRO A 50 -1.40 12.32 3.65
CA PRO A 50 -2.59 11.80 4.32
C PRO A 50 -3.60 12.91 4.62
N GLU A 51 -4.87 12.67 4.30
CA GLU A 51 -5.98 13.59 4.59
C GLU A 51 -6.87 13.04 5.70
N SER A 52 -7.39 11.84 5.49
CA SER A 52 -8.23 11.13 6.45
C SER A 52 -7.84 9.66 6.44
N PRO A 53 -6.68 9.32 7.02
CA PRO A 53 -6.19 7.95 6.93
C PRO A 53 -7.01 6.98 7.77
N LEU A 54 -7.36 5.85 7.16
CA LEU A 54 -7.93 4.70 7.85
C LEU A 54 -6.84 4.04 8.70
N ILE A 55 -5.65 3.92 8.13
CA ILE A 55 -4.47 3.41 8.80
C ILE A 55 -3.23 4.12 8.26
N GLU A 56 -2.29 4.35 9.14
CA GLU A 56 -1.04 5.03 8.84
C GLU A 56 0.09 4.35 9.59
N GLU A 57 1.15 3.98 8.87
CA GLU A 57 2.32 3.34 9.45
C GLU A 57 3.58 4.11 9.08
N ASN A 58 4.36 4.49 10.09
CA ASN A 58 5.67 5.09 9.87
C ASN A 58 6.72 3.98 9.96
N VAL A 59 7.40 3.72 8.86
CA VAL A 59 8.40 2.67 8.76
C VAL A 59 9.70 3.29 8.31
N ASN A 60 10.67 3.36 9.23
CA ASN A 60 11.98 3.95 8.95
C ASN A 60 11.92 5.35 8.33
N GLY A 61 11.00 6.18 8.84
CA GLY A 61 10.83 7.55 8.39
C GLY A 61 9.95 7.72 7.17
N MET A 62 9.47 6.63 6.58
CA MET A 62 8.50 6.68 5.48
C MET A 62 7.10 6.38 6.00
N ILE A 63 6.13 7.19 5.59
CA ILE A 63 4.74 6.99 5.97
C ILE A 63 4.05 6.20 4.87
N PHE A 64 3.36 5.12 5.26
CA PHE A 64 2.53 4.32 4.37
C PHE A 64 1.10 4.39 4.90
N PHE A 65 0.13 4.59 4.03
CA PHE A 65 -1.24 4.78 4.51
C PHE A 65 -2.30 4.35 3.51
N VAL A 66 -3.50 4.15 4.05
CA VAL A 66 -4.73 3.91 3.29
C VAL A 66 -5.74 4.93 3.81
N GLU A 67 -6.40 5.64 2.88
CA GLU A 67 -7.42 6.62 3.23
C GLU A 67 -8.76 5.94 3.56
N GLU A 68 -9.59 6.59 4.37
CA GLU A 68 -10.91 6.07 4.73
C GLU A 68 -11.79 5.81 3.51
N VAL A 69 -11.66 6.60 2.45
CA VAL A 69 -12.45 6.43 1.23
C VAL A 69 -12.19 5.10 0.53
N ASP A 70 -11.07 4.47 0.81
CA ASP A 70 -10.70 3.18 0.23
C ASP A 70 -11.00 1.99 1.15
N GLU A 71 -11.65 2.22 2.29
CA GLU A 71 -11.99 1.16 3.23
C GLU A 71 -12.75 0.01 2.56
N TRP A 72 -13.68 0.32 1.68
CA TRP A 72 -14.48 -0.68 0.97
C TRP A 72 -13.64 -1.74 0.27
N PHE A 73 -12.50 -1.32 -0.28
CA PHE A 73 -11.61 -2.20 -1.05
C PHE A 73 -10.84 -3.16 -0.15
N PHE A 74 -10.45 -2.71 1.05
CA PHE A 74 -9.64 -3.47 1.98
C PHE A 74 -10.43 -4.11 3.12
N LYS A 75 -11.73 -3.85 3.20
CA LYS A 75 -12.56 -4.31 4.32
C LYS A 75 -12.51 -5.82 4.51
N GLY A 76 -12.21 -6.24 5.75
CA GLY A 76 -12.11 -7.66 6.10
C GLY A 76 -10.72 -8.25 5.91
N TYR A 77 -9.74 -7.45 5.48
CA TYR A 77 -8.39 -7.92 5.19
C TYR A 77 -7.32 -7.02 5.80
N ASP A 78 -6.21 -7.65 6.15
CA ASP A 78 -4.95 -6.96 6.39
C ASP A 78 -4.18 -6.95 5.07
N LEU A 79 -3.38 -5.92 4.85
CA LEU A 79 -2.56 -5.80 3.65
C LEU A 79 -1.09 -5.97 4.00
N VAL A 80 -0.43 -6.89 3.29
CA VAL A 80 1.03 -7.04 3.34
C VAL A 80 1.58 -6.57 2.01
N VAL A 81 2.41 -5.55 2.06
CA VAL A 81 3.13 -5.03 0.90
C VAL A 81 4.50 -5.67 0.90
N ASP A 82 4.71 -6.57 -0.04
CA ASP A 82 5.94 -7.35 -0.20
C ASP A 82 6.65 -6.94 -1.50
N TYR A 83 7.64 -7.68 -1.90
CA TYR A 83 8.47 -7.37 -3.05
C TYR A 83 8.59 -8.58 -3.98
N ASP A 84 8.37 -8.34 -5.27
CA ASP A 84 8.57 -9.34 -6.31
C ASP A 84 9.97 -9.17 -6.90
N THR A 85 10.84 -10.15 -6.65
CA THR A 85 12.24 -10.09 -7.08
C THR A 85 12.43 -10.21 -8.58
N GLU A 86 11.51 -10.88 -9.26
CA GLU A 86 11.59 -11.06 -10.72
C GLU A 86 11.17 -9.80 -11.47
N LEU A 87 10.09 -9.17 -11.02
CA LEU A 87 9.55 -7.97 -11.66
C LEU A 87 10.12 -6.69 -11.11
N ASP A 88 10.87 -6.76 -10.00
CA ASP A 88 11.43 -5.60 -9.30
C ASP A 88 10.35 -4.55 -8.98
N GLU A 89 9.26 -5.02 -8.36
CA GLU A 89 8.14 -4.18 -7.99
C GLU A 89 7.44 -4.70 -6.73
N PRO A 90 6.63 -3.86 -6.07
CA PRO A 90 5.84 -4.32 -4.93
C PRO A 90 4.80 -5.34 -5.36
N LYS A 91 4.51 -6.28 -4.47
CA LYS A 91 3.37 -7.18 -4.63
C LYS A 91 2.53 -7.12 -3.35
N TYR A 92 1.24 -7.41 -3.49
CA TYR A 92 0.27 -7.18 -2.43
C TYR A 92 -0.43 -8.46 -2.05
N ASP A 93 -0.35 -8.81 -0.75
CA ASP A 93 -1.03 -9.98 -0.21
C ASP A 93 -2.14 -9.55 0.74
N PHE A 94 -3.33 -10.09 0.52
CA PHE A 94 -4.50 -9.84 1.37
C PHE A 94 -4.67 -11.00 2.33
N ASN A 95 -4.63 -10.73 3.62
CA ASN A 95 -4.82 -11.73 4.66
C ASN A 95 -6.14 -11.48 5.36
N GLN A 96 -7.04 -12.46 5.33
CA GLN A 96 -8.35 -12.34 5.95
C GLN A 96 -8.21 -12.17 7.46
N ILE A 97 -8.95 -11.22 7.99
CA ILE A 97 -8.99 -10.94 9.43
C ILE A 97 -9.86 -11.98 10.16
#